data_8236a25db1e82831e43c151a0a4097b9
#
_entry.id   8236a25db1e82831e43c151a0a4097b9
#
_cell.length_a   1.000
_cell.length_b   1.000
_cell.length_c   1.000
_cell.angle_alpha   90.00
_cell.angle_beta   90.00
_cell.angle_gamma   90.00
#
_symmetry.space_group_name_H-M   'P 1'
#
loop_
_entity.id
_entity.type
_entity.pdbx_description
1 polymer ?
#
loop_
_entity_poly.entity_id
_entity_poly.type
_entity_poly.pdbx_seq_one_letter_code
_entity_poly.pdbx_strand_id
1 'polypeptide(L)'
;MFFERSVVERFVNQMTTKLLDEEMWLDISGTALRVILIAVGAYILTRVMRIIIRKSFSVRLRGPIKTNGRRHQTLSKLLENIVTYVIGFMALVAILAAFSVNISGIIAGAGVVGLAVGFGAQNLVRDVITGFFIIFEDQFSVGDYVRINQAEGTVQEIGLRTTKVQAWTGELFIFPNGTVTEVVNFSLHNSIAVVDLSVSHDSDLAKVERLILEFLETVQPTYEEVISPAELLGVQNMTATEVVMRLTAETLPMQHFAVSRRMRRDLKEFLDQRGVELPYPRMVVMHREPGDAAAMNANK
;
A
#
# COMPACT_ATOMS: atom_id res chain seq x y z
N MET A 1 -53.76 -50.52 -48.74
CA MET A 1 -54.34 -49.23 -49.02
C MET A 1 -55.24 -48.66 -47.86
N PHE A 2 -55.84 -49.55 -47.06
CA PHE A 2 -56.68 -49.11 -45.89
C PHE A 2 -55.88 -48.80 -44.62
N PHE A 3 -54.70 -49.35 -44.49
CA PHE A 3 -53.87 -49.19 -43.27
C PHE A 3 -53.10 -47.87 -43.21
N GLU A 4 -52.75 -47.29 -44.34
CA GLU A 4 -52.06 -46.00 -44.38
C GLU A 4 -52.99 -44.81 -44.13
N ARG A 5 -54.25 -44.87 -44.53
CA ARG A 5 -55.20 -43.80 -44.23
C ARG A 5 -55.47 -43.63 -42.74
N SER A 6 -55.56 -44.69 -41.98
CA SER A 6 -55.83 -44.63 -40.55
C SER A 6 -54.65 -44.12 -39.71
N VAL A 7 -53.43 -44.22 -40.22
CA VAL A 7 -52.24 -43.65 -39.55
C VAL A 7 -52.12 -42.14 -39.81
N VAL A 8 -52.39 -41.74 -41.06
CA VAL A 8 -52.41 -40.32 -41.47
C VAL A 8 -53.54 -39.56 -40.78
N GLU A 9 -54.76 -40.14 -40.71
CA GLU A 9 -55.90 -39.52 -40.00
C GLU A 9 -55.65 -39.43 -38.47
N ARG A 10 -54.99 -40.41 -37.84
CA ARG A 10 -54.60 -40.29 -36.42
C ARG A 10 -53.53 -39.26 -36.21
N PHE A 11 -52.56 -39.12 -37.10
CA PHE A 11 -51.53 -38.10 -37.03
C PHE A 11 -52.11 -36.70 -37.23
N VAL A 12 -52.97 -36.51 -38.19
CA VAL A 12 -53.67 -35.24 -38.44
C VAL A 12 -54.58 -34.87 -37.29
N ASN A 13 -55.38 -35.80 -36.75
CA ASN A 13 -56.22 -35.53 -35.56
C ASN A 13 -55.36 -35.25 -34.30
N GLN A 14 -54.25 -35.93 -34.06
CA GLN A 14 -53.33 -35.59 -32.97
C GLN A 14 -52.67 -34.24 -33.15
N MET A 15 -52.34 -33.84 -34.36
CA MET A 15 -51.81 -32.50 -34.66
C MET A 15 -52.87 -31.40 -34.46
N THR A 16 -54.11 -31.64 -34.95
CA THR A 16 -55.20 -30.65 -34.80
C THR A 16 -55.66 -30.49 -33.35
N THR A 17 -55.76 -31.58 -32.58
CA THR A 17 -56.07 -31.46 -31.12
C THR A 17 -54.98 -30.77 -30.36
N LYS A 18 -53.71 -31.00 -30.64
CA LYS A 18 -52.59 -30.28 -30.03
C LYS A 18 -52.51 -28.81 -30.43
N LEU A 19 -52.88 -28.46 -31.68
CA LEU A 19 -52.91 -27.06 -32.16
C LEU A 19 -54.14 -26.24 -31.66
N LEU A 20 -55.21 -26.92 -31.20
CA LEU A 20 -56.41 -26.30 -30.63
C LEU A 20 -56.42 -26.33 -29.13
N ASP A 21 -55.40 -26.79 -28.48
CA ASP A 21 -55.24 -26.85 -27.00
C ASP A 21 -55.02 -25.46 -26.43
N GLU A 22 -56.02 -24.86 -25.79
CA GLU A 22 -55.95 -23.52 -25.20
C GLU A 22 -54.86 -23.43 -24.12
N GLU A 23 -54.60 -24.49 -23.38
CA GLU A 23 -53.55 -24.53 -22.37
C GLU A 23 -52.15 -24.36 -22.99
N MET A 24 -51.93 -24.97 -24.19
CA MET A 24 -50.68 -24.83 -24.90
C MET A 24 -50.43 -23.38 -25.36
N TRP A 25 -51.47 -22.70 -25.83
CA TRP A 25 -51.38 -21.30 -26.26
C TRP A 25 -51.18 -20.35 -25.08
N LEU A 26 -51.78 -20.64 -23.92
CA LEU A 26 -51.58 -19.90 -22.68
C LEU A 26 -50.14 -20.07 -22.15
N ASP A 27 -49.59 -21.27 -22.20
CA ASP A 27 -48.20 -21.53 -21.79
C ASP A 27 -47.18 -20.86 -22.73
N ILE A 28 -47.41 -20.94 -24.05
CA ILE A 28 -46.54 -20.29 -25.03
C ILE A 28 -46.61 -18.77 -24.89
N SER A 29 -47.82 -18.19 -24.72
CA SER A 29 -47.99 -16.76 -24.54
C SER A 29 -47.40 -16.26 -23.22
N GLY A 30 -47.51 -17.05 -22.15
CA GLY A 30 -46.89 -16.77 -20.86
C GLY A 30 -45.33 -16.79 -20.90
N THR A 31 -44.77 -17.79 -21.60
CA THR A 31 -43.32 -17.88 -21.81
C THR A 31 -42.82 -16.74 -22.72
N ALA A 32 -43.51 -16.44 -23.80
CA ALA A 32 -43.19 -15.30 -24.68
C ALA A 32 -43.21 -13.97 -23.94
N LEU A 33 -44.22 -13.74 -23.09
CA LEU A 33 -44.30 -12.53 -22.25
C LEU A 33 -43.13 -12.44 -21.29
N ARG A 34 -42.73 -13.56 -20.61
CA ARG A 34 -41.56 -13.61 -19.73
C ARG A 34 -40.25 -13.26 -20.47
N VAL A 35 -40.06 -13.84 -21.66
CA VAL A 35 -38.87 -13.56 -22.49
C VAL A 35 -38.80 -12.09 -22.90
N ILE A 36 -39.95 -11.50 -23.32
CA ILE A 36 -40.03 -10.08 -23.66
C ILE A 36 -39.68 -9.21 -22.44
N LEU A 37 -40.26 -9.53 -21.28
CA LEU A 37 -39.98 -8.77 -20.04
C LEU A 37 -38.51 -8.84 -19.65
N ILE A 38 -37.87 -10.03 -19.73
CA ILE A 38 -36.44 -10.21 -19.48
C ILE A 38 -35.61 -9.38 -20.46
N ALA A 39 -35.89 -9.44 -21.75
CA ALA A 39 -35.17 -8.70 -22.79
C ALA A 39 -35.31 -7.19 -22.61
N VAL A 40 -36.52 -6.69 -22.34
CA VAL A 40 -36.77 -5.27 -22.07
C VAL A 40 -36.07 -4.83 -20.78
N GLY A 41 -36.14 -5.62 -19.71
CA GLY A 41 -35.48 -5.35 -18.46
C GLY A 41 -33.97 -5.28 -18.62
N ALA A 42 -33.37 -6.25 -19.33
CA ALA A 42 -31.93 -6.26 -19.62
C ALA A 42 -31.49 -5.06 -20.48
N TYR A 43 -32.30 -4.68 -21.47
CA TYR A 43 -32.03 -3.50 -22.28
C TYR A 43 -32.08 -2.20 -21.46
N ILE A 44 -33.10 -2.03 -20.62
CA ILE A 44 -33.25 -0.86 -19.75
C ILE A 44 -32.09 -0.80 -18.77
N LEU A 45 -31.75 -1.93 -18.12
CA LEU A 45 -30.62 -2.02 -17.15
C LEU A 45 -29.30 -1.66 -17.82
N THR A 46 -29.04 -2.23 -19.01
CA THR A 46 -27.83 -1.92 -19.78
C THR A 46 -27.78 -0.43 -20.14
N ARG A 47 -28.89 0.16 -20.55
CA ARG A 47 -28.96 1.59 -20.91
C ARG A 47 -28.71 2.49 -19.70
N VAL A 48 -29.31 2.17 -18.56
CA VAL A 48 -29.11 2.91 -17.29
C VAL A 48 -27.65 2.83 -16.85
N MET A 49 -27.08 1.64 -16.84
CA MET A 49 -25.68 1.45 -16.45
C MET A 49 -24.70 2.20 -17.36
N ARG A 50 -24.91 2.20 -18.66
CA ARG A 50 -24.11 3.00 -19.62
C ARG A 50 -24.21 4.50 -19.34
N ILE A 51 -25.40 5.02 -19.01
CA ILE A 51 -25.58 6.43 -18.66
C ILE A 51 -24.84 6.76 -17.37
N ILE A 52 -24.94 5.92 -16.34
CA ILE A 52 -24.24 6.09 -15.07
C ILE A 52 -22.72 6.11 -15.30
N ILE A 53 -22.18 5.13 -16.05
CA ILE A 53 -20.75 5.05 -16.37
C ILE A 53 -20.30 6.33 -17.08
N ARG A 54 -20.98 6.73 -18.16
CA ARG A 54 -20.63 7.95 -18.92
C ARG A 54 -20.68 9.21 -18.05
N LYS A 55 -21.71 9.36 -17.22
CA LYS A 55 -21.86 10.51 -16.34
C LYS A 55 -20.76 10.56 -15.27
N SER A 56 -20.40 9.42 -14.67
CA SER A 56 -19.32 9.31 -13.67
C SER A 56 -17.95 9.70 -14.26
N PHE A 57 -17.69 9.32 -15.51
CA PHE A 57 -16.43 9.68 -16.18
C PHE A 57 -16.44 11.13 -16.70
N SER A 58 -17.61 11.73 -16.98
CA SER A 58 -17.70 13.11 -17.50
C SER A 58 -17.54 14.19 -16.42
N VAL A 59 -17.90 13.90 -15.17
CA VAL A 59 -17.85 14.87 -14.06
C VAL A 59 -16.40 15.25 -13.67
N ARG A 60 -15.42 14.36 -13.88
CA ARG A 60 -14.00 14.61 -13.54
C ARG A 60 -13.24 15.51 -14.53
N LEU A 61 -13.84 15.92 -15.65
CA LEU A 61 -13.17 16.74 -16.67
C LEU A 61 -13.17 18.26 -16.37
N ARG A 62 -13.73 18.71 -15.23
CA ARG A 62 -13.79 20.14 -14.86
C ARG A 62 -12.63 20.63 -13.97
N GLY A 63 -11.64 19.77 -13.64
CA GLY A 63 -10.43 20.19 -12.90
C GLY A 63 -9.33 20.72 -13.82
N PRO A 64 -8.39 21.55 -13.31
CA PRO A 64 -7.31 22.17 -14.09
C PRO A 64 -6.23 21.17 -14.58
N ILE A 65 -6.34 19.89 -14.26
CA ILE A 65 -5.39 18.85 -14.69
C ILE A 65 -5.83 18.33 -16.05
N LYS A 66 -5.04 18.60 -17.08
CA LYS A 66 -5.14 18.04 -18.44
C LYS A 66 -4.90 16.51 -18.39
N THR A 67 -5.87 15.74 -17.89
CA THR A 67 -5.86 14.28 -17.99
C THR A 67 -6.10 13.91 -19.46
N ASN A 68 -5.25 13.03 -20.00
CA ASN A 68 -5.34 12.52 -21.37
C ASN A 68 -6.72 11.95 -21.64
N GLY A 69 -7.61 12.70 -22.29
CA GLY A 69 -9.01 12.34 -22.58
C GLY A 69 -9.16 10.99 -23.31
N ARG A 70 -8.10 10.55 -24.01
CA ARG A 70 -8.06 9.22 -24.66
C ARG A 70 -8.12 8.06 -23.68
N ARG A 71 -7.43 8.15 -22.53
CA ARG A 71 -7.46 7.10 -21.49
C ARG A 71 -8.85 6.94 -20.86
N HIS A 72 -9.51 8.06 -20.56
CA HIS A 72 -10.86 8.04 -20.00
C HIS A 72 -11.90 7.45 -20.96
N GLN A 73 -11.81 7.76 -22.25
CA GLN A 73 -12.68 7.18 -23.26
C GLN A 73 -12.50 5.67 -23.40
N THR A 74 -11.25 5.19 -23.38
CA THR A 74 -10.95 3.76 -23.48
C THR A 74 -11.47 3.01 -22.25
N LEU A 75 -11.22 3.52 -21.03
CA LEU A 75 -11.70 2.91 -19.79
C LEU A 75 -13.22 2.89 -19.71
N SER A 76 -13.90 3.98 -20.08
CA SER A 76 -15.36 4.03 -20.12
C SER A 76 -15.93 2.99 -21.08
N LYS A 77 -15.39 2.86 -22.30
CA LYS A 77 -15.82 1.86 -23.28
C LYS A 77 -15.58 0.43 -22.80
N LEU A 78 -14.42 0.15 -22.18
CA LEU A 78 -14.15 -1.18 -21.62
C LEU A 78 -15.18 -1.54 -20.54
N LEU A 79 -15.46 -0.61 -19.62
CA LEU A 79 -16.42 -0.84 -18.55
C LEU A 79 -17.85 -1.00 -19.09
N GLU A 80 -18.26 -0.19 -20.09
CA GLU A 80 -19.54 -0.34 -20.79
C GLU A 80 -19.66 -1.73 -21.44
N ASN A 81 -18.61 -2.24 -22.06
CA ASN A 81 -18.60 -3.56 -22.70
C ASN A 81 -18.71 -4.68 -21.66
N ILE A 82 -17.91 -4.62 -20.58
CA ILE A 82 -17.99 -5.62 -19.50
C ILE A 82 -19.38 -5.71 -18.93
N VAL A 83 -19.97 -4.57 -18.56
CA VAL A 83 -21.34 -4.51 -18.02
C VAL A 83 -22.35 -5.06 -19.02
N THR A 84 -22.21 -4.72 -20.31
CA THR A 84 -23.10 -5.22 -21.37
C THR A 84 -23.01 -6.74 -21.52
N TYR A 85 -21.79 -7.32 -21.48
CA TYR A 85 -21.60 -8.76 -21.57
C TYR A 85 -22.15 -9.49 -20.35
N VAL A 86 -21.93 -8.96 -19.14
CA VAL A 86 -22.47 -9.56 -17.91
C VAL A 86 -24.01 -9.55 -17.92
N ILE A 87 -24.63 -8.40 -18.21
CA ILE A 87 -26.10 -8.29 -18.27
C ILE A 87 -26.65 -9.16 -19.40
N GLY A 88 -26.00 -9.18 -20.57
CA GLY A 88 -26.40 -10.02 -21.71
C GLY A 88 -26.31 -11.51 -21.37
N PHE A 89 -25.26 -11.94 -20.69
CA PHE A 89 -25.13 -13.33 -20.22
C PHE A 89 -26.23 -13.69 -19.21
N MET A 90 -26.49 -12.82 -18.22
CA MET A 90 -27.57 -13.04 -17.25
C MET A 90 -28.93 -13.12 -17.92
N ALA A 91 -29.21 -12.24 -18.89
CA ALA A 91 -30.45 -12.27 -19.68
C ALA A 91 -30.58 -13.56 -20.49
N LEU A 92 -29.50 -14.02 -21.14
CA LEU A 92 -29.45 -15.27 -21.89
C LEU A 92 -29.81 -16.46 -21.00
N VAL A 93 -29.17 -16.57 -19.83
CA VAL A 93 -29.44 -17.65 -18.86
C VAL A 93 -30.89 -17.58 -18.36
N ALA A 94 -31.41 -16.38 -18.07
CA ALA A 94 -32.79 -16.21 -17.66
C ALA A 94 -33.80 -16.60 -18.75
N ILE A 95 -33.50 -16.30 -20.02
CA ILE A 95 -34.34 -16.70 -21.19
C ILE A 95 -34.30 -18.24 -21.34
N LEU A 96 -33.13 -18.88 -21.24
CA LEU A 96 -33.02 -20.36 -21.29
C LEU A 96 -33.82 -21.01 -20.16
N ALA A 97 -33.79 -20.44 -18.95
CA ALA A 97 -34.62 -20.90 -17.84
C ALA A 97 -36.12 -20.76 -18.11
N ALA A 98 -36.54 -19.68 -18.79
CA ALA A 98 -37.96 -19.48 -19.18
C ALA A 98 -38.43 -20.54 -20.15
N PHE A 99 -37.55 -21.12 -20.98
CA PHE A 99 -37.81 -22.27 -21.83
C PHE A 99 -37.68 -23.63 -21.15
N SER A 100 -37.56 -23.66 -19.79
CA SER A 100 -37.40 -24.87 -19.01
C SER A 100 -36.10 -25.66 -19.36
N VAL A 101 -35.10 -25.02 -19.97
CA VAL A 101 -33.80 -25.60 -20.24
C VAL A 101 -33.04 -25.76 -18.92
N ASN A 102 -32.42 -26.91 -18.71
CA ASN A 102 -31.60 -27.12 -17.52
C ASN A 102 -30.33 -26.26 -17.56
N ILE A 103 -30.30 -25.17 -16.76
CA ILE A 103 -29.21 -24.21 -16.70
C ILE A 103 -28.16 -24.53 -15.64
N SER A 104 -28.31 -25.64 -14.89
CA SER A 104 -27.42 -25.99 -13.78
C SER A 104 -25.96 -26.09 -14.21
N GLY A 105 -25.68 -26.71 -15.36
CA GLY A 105 -24.32 -26.78 -15.93
C GLY A 105 -23.76 -25.42 -16.32
N ILE A 106 -24.61 -24.51 -16.85
CA ILE A 106 -24.19 -23.16 -17.24
C ILE A 106 -23.84 -22.33 -15.99
N ILE A 107 -24.67 -22.43 -14.95
CA ILE A 107 -24.42 -21.73 -13.67
C ILE A 107 -23.17 -22.28 -12.99
N ALA A 108 -22.98 -23.61 -12.97
CA ALA A 108 -21.78 -24.22 -12.41
C ALA A 108 -20.52 -23.77 -13.17
N GLY A 109 -20.54 -23.78 -14.50
CA GLY A 109 -19.43 -23.27 -15.31
C GLY A 109 -19.17 -21.78 -15.11
N ALA A 110 -20.20 -20.96 -15.06
CA ALA A 110 -20.09 -19.53 -14.75
C ALA A 110 -19.51 -19.29 -13.33
N GLY A 111 -19.85 -20.15 -12.36
CA GLY A 111 -19.28 -20.11 -11.01
C GLY A 111 -17.77 -20.34 -11.02
N VAL A 112 -17.29 -21.33 -11.78
CA VAL A 112 -15.85 -21.58 -11.92
C VAL A 112 -15.13 -20.40 -12.57
N VAL A 113 -15.70 -19.82 -13.63
CA VAL A 113 -15.17 -18.60 -14.27
C VAL A 113 -15.16 -17.43 -13.29
N GLY A 114 -16.25 -17.27 -12.51
CA GLY A 114 -16.34 -16.25 -11.47
C GLY A 114 -15.25 -16.36 -10.41
N LEU A 115 -14.96 -17.59 -9.94
CA LEU A 115 -13.86 -17.87 -9.01
C LEU A 115 -12.50 -17.51 -9.61
N ALA A 116 -12.25 -17.91 -10.87
CA ALA A 116 -10.99 -17.58 -11.55
C ALA A 116 -10.79 -16.06 -11.69
N VAL A 117 -11.83 -15.32 -12.06
CA VAL A 117 -11.81 -13.84 -12.10
C VAL A 117 -11.61 -13.25 -10.71
N GLY A 118 -12.27 -13.81 -9.68
CA GLY A 118 -12.13 -13.41 -8.29
C GLY A 118 -10.69 -13.54 -7.77
N PHE A 119 -10.06 -14.70 -8.01
CA PHE A 119 -8.64 -14.89 -7.68
C PHE A 119 -7.72 -13.94 -8.46
N GLY A 120 -8.01 -13.71 -9.75
CA GLY A 120 -7.26 -12.74 -10.57
C GLY A 120 -7.39 -11.29 -10.06
N ALA A 121 -8.52 -10.92 -9.46
CA ALA A 121 -8.79 -9.58 -8.93
C ALA A 121 -8.48 -9.43 -7.43
N GLN A 122 -8.06 -10.48 -6.73
CA GLN A 122 -7.86 -10.49 -5.27
C GLN A 122 -6.96 -9.35 -4.78
N ASN A 123 -5.84 -9.12 -5.46
CA ASN A 123 -4.91 -8.05 -5.08
C ASN A 123 -5.54 -6.66 -5.24
N LEU A 124 -6.35 -6.46 -6.29
CA LEU A 124 -7.05 -5.19 -6.49
C LEU A 124 -8.04 -4.91 -5.35
N VAL A 125 -8.78 -5.93 -4.90
CA VAL A 125 -9.70 -5.83 -3.77
C VAL A 125 -8.95 -5.53 -2.48
N ARG A 126 -7.83 -6.22 -2.25
CA ARG A 126 -6.94 -5.96 -1.10
C ARG A 126 -6.44 -4.51 -1.11
N ASP A 127 -5.94 -4.02 -2.26
CA ASP A 127 -5.44 -2.64 -2.38
C ASP A 127 -6.51 -1.62 -1.98
N VAL A 128 -7.74 -1.81 -2.46
CA VAL A 128 -8.87 -0.91 -2.20
C VAL A 128 -9.27 -0.93 -0.72
N ILE A 129 -9.38 -2.12 -0.13
CA ILE A 129 -9.73 -2.28 1.29
C ILE A 129 -8.65 -1.66 2.17
N THR A 130 -7.38 -1.97 1.92
CA THR A 130 -6.27 -1.39 2.70
C THR A 130 -6.23 0.13 2.54
N GLY A 131 -6.38 0.66 1.31
CA GLY A 131 -6.42 2.11 1.08
C GLY A 131 -7.58 2.80 1.81
N PHE A 132 -8.73 2.15 1.91
CA PHE A 132 -9.85 2.65 2.70
C PHE A 132 -9.48 2.73 4.20
N PHE A 133 -8.87 1.67 4.77
CA PHE A 133 -8.49 1.66 6.18
C PHE A 133 -7.35 2.65 6.49
N ILE A 134 -6.37 2.82 5.61
CA ILE A 134 -5.32 3.85 5.76
C ILE A 134 -5.95 5.22 5.98
N ILE A 135 -6.95 5.57 5.15
CA ILE A 135 -7.64 6.88 5.24
C ILE A 135 -8.59 6.92 6.45
N PHE A 136 -9.32 5.84 6.70
CA PHE A 136 -10.34 5.79 7.74
C PHE A 136 -9.74 5.83 9.15
N GLU A 137 -8.60 5.16 9.36
CA GLU A 137 -7.88 5.12 10.62
C GLU A 137 -6.87 6.28 10.78
N ASP A 138 -6.71 7.12 9.74
CA ASP A 138 -5.74 8.23 9.69
C ASP A 138 -4.33 7.79 10.07
N GLN A 139 -3.89 6.64 9.54
CA GLN A 139 -2.57 6.08 9.84
C GLN A 139 -1.45 7.03 9.40
N PHE A 140 -1.64 7.73 8.29
CA PHE A 140 -0.82 8.84 7.80
C PHE A 140 -1.61 9.68 6.80
N SER A 141 -1.24 10.93 6.66
CA SER A 141 -1.90 11.90 5.78
C SER A 141 -0.96 12.46 4.71
N VAL A 142 -1.53 13.12 3.69
CA VAL A 142 -0.73 13.80 2.66
C VAL A 142 0.09 14.92 3.31
N GLY A 143 1.39 14.91 3.08
CA GLY A 143 2.36 15.82 3.69
C GLY A 143 3.16 15.18 4.83
N ASP A 144 2.71 14.07 5.41
CA ASP A 144 3.47 13.36 6.43
C ASP A 144 4.76 12.76 5.87
N TYR A 145 5.79 12.78 6.69
CA TYR A 145 7.03 12.06 6.43
C TYR A 145 6.92 10.67 7.05
N VAL A 146 6.98 9.67 6.20
CA VAL A 146 6.74 8.29 6.59
C VAL A 146 7.81 7.37 6.05
N ARG A 147 7.99 6.22 6.71
CA ARG A 147 8.67 5.07 6.12
C ARG A 147 7.65 3.98 5.90
N ILE A 148 7.44 3.61 4.65
CA ILE A 148 6.59 2.50 4.22
C ILE A 148 7.48 1.39 3.70
N ASN A 149 7.46 0.23 4.35
CA ASN A 149 8.38 -0.87 4.07
C ASN A 149 9.85 -0.37 4.12
N GLN A 150 10.52 -0.29 2.96
CA GLN A 150 11.91 0.17 2.86
C GLN A 150 12.06 1.59 2.28
N ALA A 151 10.99 2.21 1.83
CA ALA A 151 11.03 3.54 1.26
C ALA A 151 10.63 4.60 2.29
N GLU A 152 11.43 5.67 2.34
CA GLU A 152 11.24 6.77 3.28
C GLU A 152 11.08 8.08 2.52
N GLY A 153 10.09 8.88 2.90
CA GLY A 153 9.82 10.15 2.26
C GLY A 153 8.51 10.79 2.67
N THR A 154 8.15 11.86 1.97
CA THR A 154 6.89 12.60 2.18
C THR A 154 5.76 12.03 1.34
N VAL A 155 4.61 11.80 1.96
CA VAL A 155 3.39 11.34 1.28
C VAL A 155 2.88 12.45 0.36
N GLN A 156 2.86 12.18 -0.95
CA GLN A 156 2.37 13.11 -1.97
C GLN A 156 0.89 12.92 -2.29
N GLU A 157 0.44 11.67 -2.28
CA GLU A 157 -0.94 11.33 -2.64
C GLU A 157 -1.32 9.99 -2.01
N ILE A 158 -2.53 9.95 -1.47
CA ILE A 158 -3.17 8.71 -1.01
C ILE A 158 -4.38 8.49 -1.89
N GLY A 159 -4.26 7.50 -2.77
CA GLY A 159 -5.36 7.07 -3.63
C GLY A 159 -6.07 5.84 -3.07
N LEU A 160 -7.21 5.51 -3.65
CA LEU A 160 -7.99 4.32 -3.25
C LEU A 160 -7.18 3.01 -3.39
N ARG A 161 -6.31 2.91 -4.41
CA ARG A 161 -5.52 1.71 -4.70
C ARG A 161 -4.03 1.87 -4.44
N THR A 162 -3.50 3.09 -4.52
CA THR A 162 -2.06 3.34 -4.47
C THR A 162 -1.75 4.56 -3.62
N THR A 163 -0.67 4.47 -2.84
CA THR A 163 -0.05 5.59 -2.14
C THR A 163 1.25 5.98 -2.83
N LYS A 164 1.51 7.29 -2.92
CA LYS A 164 2.72 7.86 -3.52
C LYS A 164 3.54 8.55 -2.45
N VAL A 165 4.81 8.16 -2.33
CA VAL A 165 5.77 8.73 -1.38
C VAL A 165 6.97 9.26 -2.15
N GLN A 166 7.34 10.51 -1.92
CA GLN A 166 8.51 11.14 -2.53
C GLN A 166 9.66 11.12 -1.54
N ALA A 167 10.75 10.44 -1.91
CA ALA A 167 11.98 10.49 -1.16
C ALA A 167 12.60 11.90 -1.18
N TRP A 168 13.40 12.21 -0.19
CA TRP A 168 14.14 13.47 -0.10
C TRP A 168 15.14 13.66 -1.27
N THR A 169 15.58 12.57 -1.89
CA THR A 169 16.44 12.52 -3.08
C THR A 169 15.69 12.75 -4.39
N GLY A 170 14.34 12.77 -4.35
CA GLY A 170 13.47 13.12 -5.48
C GLY A 170 12.76 11.94 -6.12
N GLU A 171 13.09 10.68 -5.78
CA GLU A 171 12.40 9.50 -6.30
C GLU A 171 10.96 9.45 -5.80
N LEU A 172 10.07 9.07 -6.71
CA LEU A 172 8.67 8.86 -6.39
C LEU A 172 8.36 7.36 -6.30
N PHE A 173 8.14 6.87 -5.10
CA PHE A 173 7.67 5.51 -4.86
C PHE A 173 6.16 5.44 -4.99
N ILE A 174 5.66 4.43 -5.71
CA ILE A 174 4.23 4.18 -5.90
C ILE A 174 3.94 2.78 -5.39
N PHE A 175 3.27 2.70 -4.24
CA PHE A 175 2.91 1.45 -3.60
C PHE A 175 1.45 1.09 -3.88
N PRO A 176 1.14 -0.14 -4.34
CA PRO A 176 -0.20 -0.69 -4.14
C PRO A 176 -0.50 -0.75 -2.64
N ASN A 177 -1.64 -0.22 -2.20
CA ASN A 177 -1.95 -0.13 -0.77
C ASN A 177 -1.93 -1.49 -0.07
N GLY A 178 -2.35 -2.57 -0.77
CA GLY A 178 -2.31 -3.93 -0.23
C GLY A 178 -0.92 -4.52 0.00
N THR A 179 0.15 -3.84 -0.44
CA THR A 179 1.55 -4.21 -0.19
C THR A 179 2.16 -3.47 1.00
N VAL A 180 1.44 -2.53 1.58
CA VAL A 180 1.85 -1.80 2.78
C VAL A 180 1.64 -2.73 3.98
N THR A 181 2.74 -3.19 4.58
CA THR A 181 2.72 -4.10 5.73
C THR A 181 3.10 -3.42 7.02
N GLU A 182 3.92 -2.38 6.92
CA GLU A 182 4.41 -1.61 8.05
C GLU A 182 4.54 -0.14 7.65
N VAL A 183 4.14 0.74 8.56
CA VAL A 183 4.28 2.19 8.42
C VAL A 183 4.88 2.76 9.68
N VAL A 184 5.96 3.52 9.52
CA VAL A 184 6.51 4.38 10.57
C VAL A 184 6.19 5.82 10.20
N ASN A 185 5.41 6.52 11.02
CA ASN A 185 5.08 7.92 10.82
C ASN A 185 5.96 8.78 11.74
N PHE A 186 6.77 9.67 11.14
CA PHE A 186 7.67 10.56 11.86
C PHE A 186 7.06 11.95 12.13
N SER A 187 5.87 12.22 11.59
CA SER A 187 5.23 13.55 11.67
C SER A 187 4.21 13.68 12.80
N LEU A 188 3.69 12.56 13.35
CA LEU A 188 2.61 12.58 14.32
C LEU A 188 3.05 12.95 15.73
N HIS A 189 4.25 12.54 16.13
CA HIS A 189 4.74 12.69 17.50
C HIS A 189 6.09 13.40 17.53
N ASN A 190 6.42 13.92 18.70
CA ASN A 190 7.75 14.43 18.98
C ASN A 190 8.80 13.37 18.64
N SER A 191 9.95 13.83 18.21
CA SER A 191 11.05 12.98 17.82
C SER A 191 12.21 13.15 18.79
N ILE A 192 13.06 12.14 18.91
CA ILE A 192 14.25 12.21 19.76
C ILE A 192 15.48 12.34 18.86
N ALA A 193 16.19 13.46 19.00
CA ALA A 193 17.52 13.63 18.43
C ALA A 193 18.50 12.81 19.25
N VAL A 194 19.23 11.90 18.61
CA VAL A 194 20.23 11.06 19.24
C VAL A 194 21.61 11.47 18.71
N VAL A 195 22.54 11.72 19.65
CA VAL A 195 23.93 12.02 19.34
C VAL A 195 24.83 11.05 20.10
N ASP A 196 25.57 10.25 19.35
CA ASP A 196 26.62 9.39 19.89
C ASP A 196 27.96 10.09 19.74
N LEU A 197 28.65 10.22 20.86
CA LEU A 197 29.99 10.82 20.98
C LEU A 197 31.00 9.75 21.32
N SER A 198 31.98 9.56 20.45
CA SER A 198 33.12 8.69 20.72
C SER A 198 34.22 9.42 21.53
N VAL A 199 34.67 8.83 22.63
CA VAL A 199 35.69 9.34 23.52
C VAL A 199 36.84 8.32 23.64
N SER A 200 38.08 8.78 23.71
CA SER A 200 39.23 7.90 23.90
C SER A 200 39.21 7.22 25.27
N HIS A 201 39.67 5.97 25.35
CA HIS A 201 39.88 5.28 26.64
C HIS A 201 40.85 5.99 27.55
N ASP A 202 41.82 6.76 27.00
CA ASP A 202 42.80 7.51 27.78
C ASP A 202 42.20 8.80 28.40
N SER A 203 40.99 9.17 28.03
CA SER A 203 40.31 10.37 28.54
C SER A 203 39.68 10.13 29.91
N ASP A 204 39.71 11.15 30.76
CA ASP A 204 38.98 11.17 32.02
C ASP A 204 37.47 11.28 31.74
N LEU A 205 36.77 10.14 31.80
CA LEU A 205 35.35 10.05 31.52
C LEU A 205 34.55 10.96 32.44
N ALA A 206 34.93 11.09 33.73
CA ALA A 206 34.22 11.96 34.67
C ALA A 206 34.33 13.47 34.30
N LYS A 207 35.48 13.84 33.73
CA LYS A 207 35.70 15.18 33.18
C LYS A 207 34.83 15.39 31.95
N VAL A 208 34.81 14.42 31.03
CA VAL A 208 34.04 14.48 29.79
C VAL A 208 32.52 14.55 30.09
N GLU A 209 32.02 13.74 31.02
CA GLU A 209 30.60 13.79 31.45
C GLU A 209 30.23 15.16 31.98
N ARG A 210 31.05 15.77 32.83
CA ARG A 210 30.75 17.12 33.31
C ARG A 210 30.73 18.16 32.22
N LEU A 211 31.61 18.09 31.24
CA LEU A 211 31.61 18.99 30.08
C LEU A 211 30.42 18.77 29.17
N ILE A 212 29.99 17.52 28.98
CA ILE A 212 28.75 17.23 28.25
C ILE A 212 27.55 17.81 28.97
N LEU A 213 27.43 17.63 30.27
CA LEU A 213 26.31 18.20 31.06
C LEU A 213 26.28 19.73 30.95
N GLU A 214 27.45 20.40 31.04
CA GLU A 214 27.57 21.85 30.82
C GLU A 214 27.10 22.25 29.39
N PHE A 215 27.47 21.49 28.40
CA PHE A 215 26.98 21.71 27.03
C PHE A 215 25.46 21.55 26.93
N LEU A 216 24.90 20.50 27.55
CA LEU A 216 23.46 20.19 27.45
C LEU A 216 22.59 21.30 28.07
N GLU A 217 23.07 22.02 29.10
CA GLU A 217 22.38 23.19 29.65
C GLU A 217 22.21 24.31 28.61
N THR A 218 23.08 24.37 27.60
CA THR A 218 23.02 25.39 26.55
C THR A 218 22.10 24.96 25.37
N VAL A 219 21.73 23.70 25.29
CA VAL A 219 20.99 23.14 24.12
C VAL A 219 19.58 23.71 24.06
N GLN A 220 18.79 23.56 25.13
CA GLN A 220 17.40 24.03 25.12
C GLN A 220 17.25 25.52 24.81
N PRO A 221 18.03 26.46 25.38
CA PRO A 221 17.91 27.87 25.05
C PRO A 221 18.45 28.21 23.65
N THR A 222 19.27 27.37 23.05
CA THR A 222 19.89 27.63 21.74
C THR A 222 19.11 27.04 20.57
N TYR A 223 18.39 25.95 20.80
CA TYR A 223 17.67 25.23 19.75
C TYR A 223 16.17 25.35 19.99
N GLU A 224 15.50 26.22 19.23
CA GLU A 224 14.04 26.44 19.32
C GLU A 224 13.21 25.16 19.08
N GLU A 225 13.78 24.19 18.37
CA GLU A 225 13.11 22.93 18.05
C GLU A 225 13.17 21.90 19.19
N VAL A 226 13.98 22.15 20.23
CA VAL A 226 14.11 21.28 21.41
C VAL A 226 13.07 21.71 22.46
N ILE A 227 12.22 20.76 22.83
CA ILE A 227 11.04 21.01 23.69
C ILE A 227 11.25 20.64 25.15
N SER A 228 12.21 19.78 25.45
CA SER A 228 12.59 19.38 26.80
C SER A 228 14.10 19.48 27.02
N PRO A 229 14.59 19.56 28.26
CA PRO A 229 16.02 19.52 28.55
C PRO A 229 16.68 18.31 27.91
N ALA A 230 17.81 18.52 27.25
CA ALA A 230 18.59 17.44 26.69
C ALA A 230 19.27 16.62 27.80
N GLU A 231 19.40 15.32 27.61
CA GLU A 231 19.86 14.37 28.60
C GLU A 231 21.10 13.61 28.14
N LEU A 232 22.02 13.33 29.07
CA LEU A 232 23.10 12.38 28.90
C LEU A 232 22.64 11.02 29.43
N LEU A 233 22.51 10.03 28.53
CA LEU A 233 22.15 8.66 28.93
C LEU A 233 23.35 7.87 29.47
N GLY A 234 24.59 8.40 29.32
CA GLY A 234 25.81 7.75 29.75
C GLY A 234 26.48 6.93 28.65
N VAL A 235 27.25 5.94 29.05
CA VAL A 235 28.00 5.07 28.13
C VAL A 235 27.03 4.12 27.44
N GLN A 236 26.90 4.23 26.12
CA GLN A 236 26.07 3.38 25.30
C GLN A 236 26.78 2.10 24.85
N ASN A 237 28.07 2.24 24.51
CA ASN A 237 28.89 1.13 24.05
C ASN A 237 30.37 1.40 24.38
N MET A 238 31.13 0.33 24.51
CA MET A 238 32.57 0.38 24.77
C MET A 238 33.25 -0.62 23.84
N THR A 239 34.13 -0.13 22.97
CA THR A 239 34.90 -0.94 22.02
C THR A 239 36.36 -1.00 22.46
N ALA A 240 37.20 -1.73 21.76
CA ALA A 240 38.64 -1.78 22.06
C ALA A 240 39.37 -0.43 21.87
N THR A 241 38.78 0.50 21.12
CA THR A 241 39.44 1.77 20.74
C THR A 241 38.73 3.02 21.26
N GLU A 242 37.46 2.92 21.66
CA GLU A 242 36.64 4.07 22.04
C GLU A 242 35.51 3.72 23.03
N VAL A 243 35.09 4.71 23.78
CA VAL A 243 33.90 4.69 24.62
C VAL A 243 32.86 5.58 23.95
N VAL A 244 31.69 5.05 23.65
CA VAL A 244 30.59 5.78 23.00
C VAL A 244 29.63 6.25 24.08
N MET A 245 29.45 7.56 24.20
CA MET A 245 28.49 8.19 25.10
C MET A 245 27.30 8.70 24.31
N ARG A 246 26.08 8.45 24.81
CA ARG A 246 24.84 8.83 24.14
C ARG A 246 24.17 10.00 24.83
N LEU A 247 23.83 11.02 24.02
CA LEU A 247 23.05 12.18 24.40
C LEU A 247 21.74 12.15 23.62
N THR A 248 20.67 12.61 24.25
CA THR A 248 19.34 12.72 23.63
C THR A 248 18.71 14.08 23.88
N ALA A 249 17.91 14.53 22.92
CA ALA A 249 17.09 15.73 23.07
C ALA A 249 15.73 15.49 22.38
N GLU A 250 14.66 15.74 23.09
CA GLU A 250 13.30 15.68 22.53
C GLU A 250 13.06 16.93 21.68
N THR A 251 12.56 16.71 20.45
CA THR A 251 12.38 17.75 19.45
C THR A 251 10.97 17.74 18.90
N LEU A 252 10.57 18.83 18.28
CA LEU A 252 9.38 18.87 17.44
C LEU A 252 9.44 17.76 16.38
N PRO A 253 8.27 17.32 15.87
CA PRO A 253 8.20 16.29 14.84
C PRO A 253 9.14 16.60 13.67
N MET A 254 9.83 15.60 13.15
CA MET A 254 10.77 15.68 12.02
C MET A 254 12.04 16.51 12.24
N GLN A 255 12.21 17.22 13.36
CA GLN A 255 13.37 18.09 13.59
C GLN A 255 14.60 17.33 14.13
N HIS A 256 14.44 16.12 14.61
CA HIS A 256 15.52 15.32 15.19
C HIS A 256 16.73 15.13 14.25
N PHE A 257 16.51 15.04 12.93
CA PHE A 257 17.61 14.94 11.95
C PHE A 257 18.46 16.22 11.89
N ALA A 258 17.81 17.37 11.89
CA ALA A 258 18.52 18.66 11.83
C ALA A 258 19.20 18.96 13.16
N VAL A 259 18.48 18.78 14.26
CA VAL A 259 18.98 19.02 15.62
C VAL A 259 20.18 18.10 15.92
N SER A 260 20.12 16.81 15.66
CA SER A 260 21.23 15.89 15.93
C SER A 260 22.49 16.24 15.13
N ARG A 261 22.35 16.73 13.87
CA ARG A 261 23.52 17.18 13.09
C ARG A 261 24.14 18.47 13.67
N ARG A 262 23.30 19.44 14.08
CA ARG A 262 23.79 20.67 14.71
C ARG A 262 24.42 20.39 16.07
N MET A 263 23.73 19.64 16.94
CA MET A 263 24.27 19.23 18.25
C MET A 263 25.62 18.53 18.14
N ARG A 264 25.80 17.61 17.17
CA ARG A 264 27.06 16.89 16.97
C ARG A 264 28.19 17.84 16.59
N ARG A 265 27.94 18.83 15.75
CA ARG A 265 28.91 19.87 15.38
C ARG A 265 29.26 20.74 16.58
N ASP A 266 28.25 21.28 17.24
CA ASP A 266 28.44 22.27 18.31
C ASP A 266 29.05 21.61 19.54
N LEU A 267 28.69 20.35 19.86
CA LEU A 267 29.34 19.56 20.91
C LEU A 267 30.83 19.31 20.59
N LYS A 268 31.14 19.01 19.33
CA LYS A 268 32.55 18.85 18.93
C LYS A 268 33.33 20.13 19.15
N GLU A 269 32.82 21.28 18.68
CA GLU A 269 33.47 22.59 18.87
C GLU A 269 33.65 22.92 20.37
N PHE A 270 32.64 22.64 21.18
CA PHE A 270 32.67 22.88 22.63
C PHE A 270 33.72 22.05 23.35
N LEU A 271 33.89 20.77 22.98
CA LEU A 271 34.86 19.87 23.55
C LEU A 271 36.30 20.18 23.08
N ASP A 272 36.48 20.53 21.80
CA ASP A 272 37.77 20.94 21.25
C ASP A 272 38.34 22.17 21.99
N GLN A 273 37.48 23.17 22.27
CA GLN A 273 37.87 24.38 23.03
C GLN A 273 38.33 24.05 24.45
N ARG A 274 37.88 22.92 25.02
CA ARG A 274 38.23 22.46 26.39
C ARG A 274 39.31 21.40 26.46
N GLY A 275 39.94 21.13 25.31
CA GLY A 275 41.09 20.19 25.21
C GLY A 275 40.68 18.74 25.35
N VAL A 276 39.46 18.36 25.00
CA VAL A 276 39.06 16.95 24.90
C VAL A 276 39.29 16.46 23.48
N GLU A 277 40.21 15.54 23.33
CA GLU A 277 40.52 14.95 22.02
C GLU A 277 39.57 13.80 21.70
N LEU A 278 39.10 13.77 20.46
CA LEU A 278 38.34 12.63 19.92
C LEU A 278 39.31 11.46 19.60
N PRO A 279 38.82 10.22 19.67
CA PRO A 279 39.68 9.05 19.44
C PRO A 279 40.17 8.99 17.98
N TYR A 280 41.43 8.75 17.81
CA TYR A 280 42.03 8.44 16.52
C TYR A 280 42.37 6.94 16.46
N PRO A 281 42.24 6.28 15.29
CA PRO A 281 42.73 4.93 15.13
C PRO A 281 44.24 4.88 15.45
N ARG A 282 44.63 4.17 16.51
CA ARG A 282 46.03 4.00 16.87
C ARG A 282 46.47 2.59 16.49
N MET A 283 47.64 2.48 15.84
CA MET A 283 48.27 1.22 15.55
C MET A 283 49.43 1.07 16.54
N VAL A 284 49.40 0.02 17.34
CA VAL A 284 50.54 -0.33 18.21
C VAL A 284 51.48 -1.22 17.38
N VAL A 285 52.59 -0.67 16.95
CA VAL A 285 53.65 -1.44 16.27
C VAL A 285 54.60 -1.96 17.33
N MET A 286 54.51 -3.26 17.63
CA MET A 286 55.51 -3.91 18.49
C MET A 286 56.76 -4.28 17.65
N HIS A 287 57.84 -3.57 17.85
CA HIS A 287 59.15 -3.96 17.31
C HIS A 287 59.71 -5.06 18.21
N ARG A 288 59.82 -6.25 17.66
CA ARG A 288 60.47 -7.37 18.35
C ARG A 288 61.93 -7.37 17.90
N GLU A 289 62.89 -7.10 18.80
CA GLU A 289 64.27 -7.24 18.49
C GLU A 289 64.67 -8.72 18.27
N PRO A 290 65.56 -9.05 17.32
CA PRO A 290 65.90 -10.43 16.98
C PRO A 290 66.49 -11.28 18.14
N GLY A 291 66.78 -10.66 19.27
CA GLY A 291 67.34 -11.32 20.47
C GLY A 291 66.29 -11.95 21.41
N ASP A 292 65.05 -11.49 21.39
CA ASP A 292 64.04 -11.96 22.35
C ASP A 292 63.47 -13.36 22.05
N ALA A 293 63.67 -13.85 20.83
CA ALA A 293 63.21 -15.19 20.43
C ALA A 293 64.15 -16.31 21.07
N ALA A 294 65.39 -15.98 21.42
CA ALA A 294 66.31 -16.94 22.03
C ALA A 294 66.05 -17.15 23.53
N ALA A 295 65.55 -16.14 24.25
CA ALA A 295 65.28 -16.22 25.68
C ALA A 295 64.00 -17.04 26.01
N MET A 296 63.02 -17.12 25.13
CA MET A 296 61.78 -17.91 25.35
C MET A 296 61.99 -19.41 25.12
N ASN A 297 62.94 -19.82 24.31
CA ASN A 297 63.29 -21.26 24.09
C ASN A 297 64.19 -21.88 25.11
N ALA A 298 64.82 -21.09 25.99
CA ALA A 298 65.68 -21.57 27.05
C ALA A 298 64.98 -21.94 28.36
N ASN A 299 63.64 -21.69 28.42
CA ASN A 299 62.81 -21.90 29.62
C ASN A 299 61.70 -22.92 29.40
N LYS A 300 61.87 -23.89 28.48
CA LYS A 300 60.98 -25.04 28.31
C LYS A 300 61.67 -26.31 28.74
#